data_9061ba043cd0adef14ce30c14faf3f4a
#
_entry.id   9061ba043cd0adef14ce30c14faf3f4a
#
_cell.length_a   1.000
_cell.length_b   1.000
_cell.length_c   1.000
_cell.angle_alpha   90.00
_cell.angle_beta   90.00
_cell.angle_gamma   90.00
#
_symmetry.space_group_name_H-M   'P 1'
#
loop_
_entity.id
_entity.type
_entity.pdbx_description
1 polymer ?
#
loop_
_entity_poly.entity_id
_entity_poly.type
_entity_poly.pdbx_seq_one_letter_code
_entity_poly.pdbx_strand_id
1 'polypeptide(L)'
;MTSRKSFVCLLLAMALCGTAVFSGCGQEKNNEESSAVSSSEDEETDADDTIYEEDEGSNADIKKTKSEDEGPLPEIEDPTPDNEGEWSNDIFIYNNVAYEPFYGGSESAKEYADTISFVKKQLGNRINVYNVVVPTHTGVDLPDKFKDLFSDQKEYLHTIVSSYTADVIGVDAYNKIAHHRNEYLYFNSDHHWTGRGAYYAYRAFTDAADIEPVELGSLKSEKIEGYYGSMCTFSGRDDLKEDYVEYYYPYNYDNIECQCYDETASNGQDYMLLHTYAEGSNAYGVFLGGDQPLMVAKNPNGNGKKIAILKESYGNAFSPFICYTYSETHMIDFRSASFNLQEYLDENEITDVIIINNSMASATPERLDELKRIVGG
;
A
#
# COMPACT_ATOMS: atom_id res chain seq x y z
N MET A 1 -18.74 -24.38 -31.65
CA MET A 1 -19.77 -23.67 -30.88
C MET A 1 -19.43 -23.87 -29.41
N THR A 2 -18.56 -23.04 -28.89
CA THR A 2 -18.07 -23.07 -27.49
C THR A 2 -18.55 -21.81 -26.80
N SER A 3 -19.33 -22.01 -25.77
CA SER A 3 -19.97 -21.03 -24.90
C SER A 3 -18.91 -20.18 -24.19
N ARG A 4 -18.89 -18.87 -24.42
CA ARG A 4 -18.20 -17.90 -23.59
C ARG A 4 -18.94 -17.78 -22.26
N LYS A 5 -18.39 -18.34 -21.19
CA LYS A 5 -18.83 -18.03 -19.83
C LYS A 5 -18.19 -16.70 -19.44
N SER A 6 -19.02 -15.71 -19.19
CA SER A 6 -18.63 -14.44 -18.60
C SER A 6 -18.07 -14.70 -17.20
N PHE A 7 -16.79 -14.41 -17.00
CA PHE A 7 -16.19 -14.32 -15.68
C PHE A 7 -16.63 -12.97 -15.09
N VAL A 8 -17.62 -13.00 -14.24
CA VAL A 8 -17.87 -11.91 -13.28
C VAL A 8 -16.93 -12.18 -12.11
N CYS A 9 -15.89 -11.37 -12.03
CA CYS A 9 -14.92 -11.41 -10.94
C CYS A 9 -15.64 -11.05 -9.63
N LEU A 10 -15.72 -12.00 -8.69
CA LEU A 10 -16.28 -11.78 -7.37
C LEU A 10 -15.20 -11.16 -6.48
N LEU A 11 -14.96 -9.84 -6.65
CA LEU A 11 -14.02 -9.02 -5.87
C LEU A 11 -14.67 -8.46 -4.58
N LEU A 12 -15.60 -9.18 -3.96
CA LEU A 12 -16.42 -8.66 -2.86
C LEU A 12 -16.15 -9.33 -1.50
N ALA A 13 -14.93 -9.73 -1.17
CA ALA A 13 -14.65 -10.40 0.10
C ALA A 13 -13.50 -9.84 0.96
N MET A 14 -12.82 -8.77 0.56
CA MET A 14 -11.66 -8.27 1.34
C MET A 14 -11.93 -7.07 2.27
N ALA A 15 -13.19 -6.73 2.54
CA ALA A 15 -13.54 -5.54 3.34
C ALA A 15 -14.13 -5.84 4.72
N LEU A 16 -14.03 -7.06 5.25
CA LEU A 16 -14.67 -7.41 6.52
C LEU A 16 -13.72 -8.14 7.48
N CYS A 17 -12.80 -7.41 8.08
CA CYS A 17 -12.22 -7.83 9.36
C CYS A 17 -11.88 -6.59 10.19
N GLY A 18 -12.73 -6.33 11.20
CA GLY A 18 -12.33 -5.54 12.37
C GLY A 18 -13.14 -4.28 12.66
N THR A 19 -14.45 -4.39 12.93
CA THR A 19 -15.11 -3.39 13.79
C THR A 19 -15.85 -4.10 14.91
N ALA A 20 -15.28 -4.08 16.10
CA ALA A 20 -16.01 -4.33 17.33
C ALA A 20 -16.77 -3.06 17.70
N VAL A 21 -18.09 -3.08 17.52
CA VAL A 21 -18.98 -1.97 17.85
C VAL A 21 -19.34 -2.05 19.34
N PHE A 22 -19.07 -1.00 20.07
CA PHE A 22 -19.75 -0.72 21.33
C PHE A 22 -21.00 0.13 21.06
N SER A 23 -22.16 -0.47 21.33
CA SER A 23 -23.47 0.19 21.27
C SER A 23 -23.67 1.15 22.44
N GLY A 24 -24.02 2.38 22.13
CA GLY A 24 -24.62 3.34 23.05
C GLY A 24 -25.90 3.92 22.45
N CYS A 25 -26.99 3.74 23.15
CA CYS A 25 -28.38 4.02 22.81
C CYS A 25 -28.72 5.53 22.81
N GLY A 26 -29.59 6.00 21.89
CA GLY A 26 -30.21 7.34 22.00
C GLY A 26 -31.04 7.79 20.79
N GLN A 27 -32.28 7.42 20.80
CA GLN A 27 -33.55 7.97 20.25
C GLN A 27 -33.60 9.00 19.12
N GLU A 28 -34.51 8.66 18.22
CA GLU A 28 -35.29 9.30 17.17
C GLU A 28 -35.62 10.80 17.27
N LYS A 29 -35.70 11.46 16.09
CA LYS A 29 -36.93 12.20 15.68
C LYS A 29 -36.91 12.51 14.18
N ASN A 30 -38.02 12.12 13.54
CA ASN A 30 -38.49 12.46 12.18
C ASN A 30 -38.61 13.96 11.94
N ASN A 31 -38.46 14.40 10.69
CA ASN A 31 -39.53 15.17 9.98
C ASN A 31 -39.27 15.24 8.47
N GLU A 32 -40.34 15.07 7.78
CA GLU A 32 -40.59 15.05 6.32
C GLU A 32 -40.71 16.46 5.69
N GLU A 33 -40.83 16.40 4.35
CA GLU A 33 -41.41 17.34 3.38
C GLU A 33 -40.48 18.43 2.82
N SER A 34 -40.54 18.79 1.56
CA SER A 34 -41.24 18.39 0.33
C SER A 34 -40.73 19.35 -0.80
N SER A 35 -40.66 18.79 -2.00
CA SER A 35 -40.95 19.36 -3.32
C SER A 35 -40.61 20.81 -3.72
N ALA A 36 -39.96 21.02 -4.87
CA ALA A 36 -40.66 21.47 -6.09
C ALA A 36 -39.70 21.71 -7.26
N VAL A 37 -40.17 21.30 -8.40
CA VAL A 37 -39.71 21.45 -9.80
C VAL A 37 -39.77 22.90 -10.27
N SER A 38 -38.80 23.34 -11.11
CA SER A 38 -39.15 24.15 -12.27
C SER A 38 -38.04 24.18 -13.33
N SER A 39 -38.49 23.97 -14.54
CA SER A 39 -37.83 23.96 -15.85
C SER A 39 -37.63 25.38 -16.42
N SER A 40 -36.72 25.49 -17.35
CA SER A 40 -36.73 26.25 -18.63
C SER A 40 -35.34 26.86 -18.86
N GLU A 41 -34.77 26.91 -19.96
CA GLU A 41 -34.97 26.93 -21.40
C GLU A 41 -33.65 27.41 -22.02
N ASP A 42 -33.43 27.01 -23.22
CA ASP A 42 -32.31 27.18 -24.15
C ASP A 42 -31.86 28.64 -24.38
N GLU A 43 -30.56 28.83 -24.61
CA GLU A 43 -30.05 29.81 -25.59
C GLU A 43 -28.73 29.34 -26.19
N GLU A 44 -28.76 29.11 -27.51
CA GLU A 44 -27.62 29.01 -28.40
C GLU A 44 -26.94 30.36 -28.59
N THR A 45 -25.61 30.44 -28.54
CA THR A 45 -24.85 31.46 -29.26
C THR A 45 -23.47 30.96 -29.68
N ASP A 46 -23.33 30.95 -30.98
CA ASP A 46 -22.20 31.18 -31.90
C ASP A 46 -20.74 30.83 -31.50
N ALA A 47 -20.17 30.10 -32.46
CA ALA A 47 -18.78 29.77 -32.65
C ALA A 47 -17.87 31.01 -32.74
N ASP A 48 -16.75 30.97 -32.02
CA ASP A 48 -15.57 31.77 -32.33
C ASP A 48 -14.35 30.80 -32.45
N ASP A 49 -13.85 30.73 -33.70
CA ASP A 49 -12.67 29.99 -34.10
C ASP A 49 -11.41 30.68 -33.55
N THR A 50 -10.87 30.21 -32.42
CA THR A 50 -9.51 30.54 -32.02
C THR A 50 -8.61 29.32 -32.17
N ILE A 51 -7.72 29.43 -33.14
CA ILE A 51 -6.61 28.55 -33.41
C ILE A 51 -5.71 28.53 -32.17
N TYR A 52 -5.68 27.40 -31.45
CA TYR A 52 -4.67 27.16 -30.42
C TYR A 52 -3.43 26.61 -31.10
N GLU A 53 -2.34 27.38 -31.08
CA GLU A 53 -0.99 26.90 -31.35
C GLU A 53 -0.66 25.77 -30.37
N GLU A 54 -0.28 24.62 -30.91
CA GLU A 54 0.28 23.52 -30.11
C GLU A 54 1.61 23.99 -29.50
N ASP A 55 1.60 24.30 -28.22
CA ASP A 55 2.79 24.49 -27.43
C ASP A 55 3.43 23.10 -27.22
N GLU A 56 4.55 22.83 -27.92
CA GLU A 56 5.39 21.67 -27.69
C GLU A 56 5.95 21.76 -26.26
N GLY A 57 5.16 21.25 -25.29
CA GLY A 57 5.55 21.14 -23.89
C GLY A 57 6.77 20.27 -23.72
N SER A 58 7.84 20.90 -23.26
CA SER A 58 9.12 20.34 -22.86
C SER A 58 8.99 18.98 -22.17
N ASN A 59 9.72 17.99 -22.69
CA ASN A 59 10.07 16.76 -21.98
C ASN A 59 10.70 17.12 -20.63
N ALA A 60 9.90 17.14 -19.57
CA ALA A 60 10.41 17.13 -18.21
C ALA A 60 11.12 15.77 -18.03
N ASP A 61 12.41 15.82 -17.79
CA ASP A 61 13.20 14.63 -17.43
C ASP A 61 12.55 13.95 -16.23
N ILE A 62 11.82 12.86 -16.49
CA ILE A 62 11.29 11.98 -15.43
C ILE A 62 12.52 11.54 -14.65
N LYS A 63 12.61 11.94 -13.38
CA LYS A 63 13.65 11.46 -12.47
C LYS A 63 13.52 9.95 -12.36
N LYS A 64 14.23 9.22 -13.23
CA LYS A 64 14.36 7.76 -13.12
C LYS A 64 15.10 7.47 -11.83
N THR A 65 14.49 6.65 -10.97
CA THR A 65 15.17 5.98 -9.87
C THR A 65 16.53 5.46 -10.36
N LYS A 66 17.59 5.75 -9.62
CA LYS A 66 18.84 4.99 -9.72
C LYS A 66 18.55 3.59 -9.19
N SER A 67 18.06 2.67 -10.06
CA SER A 67 18.23 1.26 -9.77
C SER A 67 19.72 1.00 -9.89
N GLU A 68 20.39 0.74 -8.79
CA GLU A 68 21.69 0.09 -8.86
C GLU A 68 21.43 -1.23 -9.60
N ASP A 69 22.25 -1.53 -10.60
CA ASP A 69 22.17 -2.80 -11.31
C ASP A 69 22.66 -3.89 -10.34
N GLU A 70 21.74 -4.43 -9.55
CA GLU A 70 22.02 -5.47 -8.54
C GLU A 70 22.32 -6.83 -9.22
N GLY A 71 22.34 -6.85 -10.56
CA GLY A 71 22.60 -8.06 -11.35
C GLY A 71 21.35 -8.95 -11.51
N PRO A 72 21.53 -10.22 -11.94
CA PRO A 72 20.41 -11.14 -12.13
C PRO A 72 19.79 -11.53 -10.78
N LEU A 73 18.46 -11.71 -10.78
CA LEU A 73 17.76 -12.20 -9.59
C LEU A 73 18.26 -13.59 -9.18
N PRO A 74 18.37 -13.90 -7.87
CA PRO A 74 18.69 -15.23 -7.40
C PRO A 74 17.70 -16.27 -7.95
N GLU A 75 18.14 -17.51 -8.21
CA GLU A 75 17.23 -18.60 -8.58
C GLU A 75 16.34 -18.97 -7.38
N ILE A 76 15.07 -19.30 -7.66
CA ILE A 76 14.16 -19.84 -6.65
C ILE A 76 14.40 -21.36 -6.56
N GLU A 77 14.78 -21.84 -5.39
CA GLU A 77 14.88 -23.28 -5.14
C GLU A 77 13.48 -23.91 -5.09
N ASP A 78 13.23 -24.89 -5.95
CA ASP A 78 12.02 -25.69 -5.91
C ASP A 78 12.28 -27.07 -5.31
N PRO A 79 12.01 -27.28 -4.01
CA PRO A 79 12.32 -28.54 -3.32
C PRO A 79 11.41 -29.71 -3.76
N THR A 80 10.31 -29.44 -4.45
CA THR A 80 9.32 -30.44 -4.87
C THR A 80 8.89 -30.22 -6.32
N PRO A 81 9.79 -30.37 -7.31
CA PRO A 81 9.55 -30.03 -8.71
C PRO A 81 8.36 -30.80 -9.33
N ASP A 82 8.04 -31.99 -8.80
CA ASP A 82 6.91 -32.82 -9.27
C ASP A 82 5.56 -32.43 -8.64
N ASN A 83 5.54 -31.52 -7.66
CA ASN A 83 4.29 -31.02 -7.07
C ASN A 83 3.67 -29.94 -7.98
N GLU A 84 2.47 -30.19 -8.48
CA GLU A 84 1.74 -29.27 -9.39
C GLU A 84 0.98 -28.15 -8.66
N GLY A 85 1.01 -28.14 -7.31
CA GLY A 85 0.17 -27.26 -6.50
C GLY A 85 -1.33 -27.57 -6.64
N GLU A 86 -2.14 -26.86 -5.92
CA GLU A 86 -3.60 -27.04 -5.96
C GLU A 86 -4.33 -25.70 -5.70
N TRP A 87 -5.58 -25.62 -6.13
CA TRP A 87 -6.44 -24.48 -5.87
C TRP A 87 -7.42 -24.78 -4.73
N SER A 88 -7.54 -23.86 -3.79
CA SER A 88 -8.51 -23.90 -2.70
C SER A 88 -9.16 -22.54 -2.53
N ASN A 89 -10.48 -22.43 -2.81
CA ASN A 89 -11.25 -21.17 -2.76
C ASN A 89 -10.55 -20.00 -3.50
N ASP A 90 -10.10 -20.25 -4.74
CA ASP A 90 -9.42 -19.27 -5.58
C ASP A 90 -8.02 -18.82 -5.07
N ILE A 91 -7.48 -19.46 -4.03
CA ILE A 91 -6.08 -19.30 -3.58
C ILE A 91 -5.26 -20.47 -4.13
N PHE A 92 -4.08 -20.16 -4.66
CA PHE A 92 -3.14 -21.19 -5.11
C PHE A 92 -2.30 -21.67 -3.92
N ILE A 93 -2.27 -22.98 -3.68
CA ILE A 93 -1.54 -23.60 -2.59
C ILE A 93 -0.38 -24.43 -3.15
N TYR A 94 0.83 -24.12 -2.71
CA TYR A 94 2.00 -24.89 -3.07
C TYR A 94 2.87 -25.17 -1.84
N ASN A 95 3.16 -26.45 -1.55
CA ASN A 95 3.92 -26.89 -0.37
C ASN A 95 3.37 -26.33 0.96
N ASN A 96 2.03 -26.29 1.11
CA ASN A 96 1.33 -25.71 2.27
C ASN A 96 1.59 -24.21 2.48
N VAL A 97 1.99 -23.51 1.43
CA VAL A 97 2.10 -22.06 1.35
C VAL A 97 0.98 -21.53 0.47
N ALA A 98 0.32 -20.47 0.90
CA ALA A 98 -0.76 -19.83 0.16
C ALA A 98 -0.23 -18.68 -0.69
N TYR A 99 -0.62 -18.66 -1.96
CA TYR A 99 -0.26 -17.63 -2.94
C TYR A 99 -1.51 -16.95 -3.46
N GLU A 100 -1.59 -15.64 -3.25
CA GLU A 100 -2.69 -14.82 -3.69
C GLU A 100 -2.59 -14.55 -5.20
N PRO A 101 -3.60 -14.92 -6.03
CA PRO A 101 -3.54 -14.71 -7.47
C PRO A 101 -3.56 -13.24 -7.86
N PHE A 102 -2.68 -12.84 -8.78
CA PHE A 102 -2.66 -11.50 -9.34
C PHE A 102 -2.95 -11.54 -10.84
N TYR A 103 -3.93 -10.74 -11.29
CA TYR A 103 -4.37 -10.67 -12.69
C TYR A 103 -4.39 -9.23 -13.25
N GLY A 104 -3.66 -8.31 -12.64
CA GLY A 104 -3.51 -6.95 -13.15
C GLY A 104 -2.82 -6.93 -14.52
N GLY A 105 -3.23 -6.01 -15.37
CA GLY A 105 -2.68 -5.84 -16.72
C GLY A 105 -2.29 -4.39 -17.02
N SER A 106 -1.87 -4.14 -18.25
CA SER A 106 -1.38 -2.81 -18.67
C SER A 106 -2.47 -1.72 -18.57
N GLU A 107 -3.75 -2.06 -18.66
CA GLU A 107 -4.86 -1.12 -18.52
C GLU A 107 -4.98 -0.65 -17.07
N SER A 108 -5.09 -1.56 -16.11
CA SER A 108 -5.14 -1.21 -14.68
C SER A 108 -3.86 -0.54 -14.19
N ALA A 109 -2.69 -0.91 -14.73
CA ALA A 109 -1.42 -0.23 -14.43
C ALA A 109 -1.45 1.26 -14.82
N LYS A 110 -1.97 1.57 -16.02
CA LYS A 110 -2.11 2.96 -16.49
C LYS A 110 -3.14 3.72 -15.70
N GLU A 111 -4.28 3.11 -15.38
CA GLU A 111 -5.32 3.73 -14.55
C GLU A 111 -4.80 4.11 -13.15
N TYR A 112 -3.99 3.23 -12.56
CA TYR A 112 -3.31 3.53 -11.31
C TYR A 112 -2.30 4.69 -11.48
N ALA A 113 -1.46 4.65 -12.52
CA ALA A 113 -0.49 5.71 -12.80
C ALA A 113 -1.15 7.08 -13.02
N ASP A 114 -2.28 7.10 -13.73
CA ASP A 114 -3.09 8.30 -13.93
C ASP A 114 -3.65 8.82 -12.59
N THR A 115 -4.10 7.92 -11.71
CA THR A 115 -4.58 8.28 -10.37
C THR A 115 -3.48 8.89 -9.53
N ILE A 116 -2.28 8.29 -9.49
CA ILE A 116 -1.14 8.84 -8.74
C ILE A 116 -0.70 10.18 -9.34
N SER A 117 -0.69 10.30 -10.68
CA SER A 117 -0.39 11.56 -11.36
C SER A 117 -1.43 12.64 -11.04
N PHE A 118 -2.72 12.27 -10.93
CA PHE A 118 -3.77 13.17 -10.49
C PHE A 118 -3.52 13.65 -9.05
N VAL A 119 -3.25 12.72 -8.11
CA VAL A 119 -2.92 13.07 -6.72
C VAL A 119 -1.75 14.04 -6.67
N LYS A 120 -0.66 13.76 -7.41
CA LYS A 120 0.50 14.66 -7.49
C LYS A 120 0.14 16.06 -8.01
N LYS A 121 -0.70 16.15 -9.04
CA LYS A 121 -1.15 17.44 -9.60
C LYS A 121 -1.98 18.24 -8.59
N GLN A 122 -2.85 17.58 -7.82
CA GLN A 122 -3.63 18.23 -6.75
C GLN A 122 -2.74 18.74 -5.63
N LEU A 123 -1.74 17.97 -5.19
CA LEU A 123 -0.79 18.35 -4.14
C LEU A 123 0.21 19.44 -4.58
N GLY A 124 0.35 19.66 -5.90
CA GLY A 124 1.20 20.72 -6.46
C GLY A 124 2.71 20.45 -6.35
N ASN A 125 3.49 21.44 -6.79
CA ASN A 125 4.94 21.27 -6.95
C ASN A 125 5.73 21.31 -5.64
N ARG A 126 5.14 21.82 -4.55
CA ARG A 126 5.79 21.88 -3.24
C ARG A 126 5.95 20.50 -2.60
N ILE A 127 5.07 19.58 -2.92
CA ILE A 127 5.03 18.24 -2.33
C ILE A 127 5.75 17.24 -3.25
N ASN A 128 6.78 16.58 -2.76
CA ASN A 128 7.36 15.40 -3.41
C ASN A 128 6.45 14.20 -3.18
N VAL A 129 6.11 13.49 -4.24
CA VAL A 129 5.29 12.27 -4.15
C VAL A 129 6.14 11.08 -4.57
N TYR A 130 6.37 10.18 -3.62
CA TYR A 130 7.01 8.89 -3.82
C TYR A 130 5.95 7.81 -3.92
N ASN A 131 5.95 7.06 -5.01
CA ASN A 131 5.01 5.95 -5.16
C ASN A 131 5.72 4.61 -5.02
N VAL A 132 5.30 3.83 -4.02
CA VAL A 132 5.81 2.50 -3.70
C VAL A 132 4.72 1.48 -4.02
N VAL A 133 4.85 0.75 -5.14
CA VAL A 133 3.98 -0.39 -5.40
C VAL A 133 4.73 -1.66 -5.05
N VAL A 134 4.16 -2.43 -4.11
CA VAL A 134 4.78 -3.62 -3.55
C VAL A 134 4.29 -4.86 -4.29
N PRO A 135 5.17 -5.70 -4.83
CA PRO A 135 4.75 -6.99 -5.36
C PRO A 135 4.18 -7.88 -4.24
N THR A 136 3.22 -8.73 -4.57
CA THR A 136 2.73 -9.75 -3.64
C THR A 136 3.58 -11.01 -3.71
N HIS A 137 3.31 -11.99 -2.84
CA HIS A 137 3.99 -13.28 -2.73
C HIS A 137 4.16 -13.97 -4.11
N THR A 138 3.08 -14.06 -4.90
CA THR A 138 3.09 -14.64 -6.25
C THR A 138 4.04 -13.96 -7.23
N GLY A 139 4.35 -12.69 -7.03
CA GLY A 139 5.23 -11.92 -7.92
C GLY A 139 6.72 -12.07 -7.61
N VAL A 140 7.09 -12.64 -6.45
CA VAL A 140 8.48 -12.61 -5.97
C VAL A 140 9.10 -13.99 -5.86
N ASP A 141 8.49 -14.93 -5.14
CA ASP A 141 9.12 -16.20 -4.76
C ASP A 141 8.31 -17.44 -5.15
N LEU A 142 7.26 -17.29 -5.97
CA LEU A 142 6.58 -18.43 -6.59
C LEU A 142 7.53 -19.10 -7.60
N PRO A 143 7.73 -20.43 -7.55
CA PRO A 143 8.59 -21.14 -8.50
C PRO A 143 8.25 -20.89 -9.97
N ASP A 144 9.26 -20.72 -10.81
CA ASP A 144 9.15 -20.32 -12.23
C ASP A 144 8.21 -21.22 -13.06
N LYS A 145 8.03 -22.49 -12.69
CA LYS A 145 7.08 -23.40 -13.37
C LYS A 145 5.62 -22.93 -13.29
N PHE A 146 5.28 -22.02 -12.37
CA PHE A 146 3.94 -21.47 -12.18
C PHE A 146 3.78 -20.04 -12.71
N LYS A 147 4.84 -19.42 -13.25
CA LYS A 147 4.83 -18.01 -13.71
C LYS A 147 3.71 -17.68 -14.70
N ASP A 148 3.31 -18.65 -15.53
CA ASP A 148 2.28 -18.43 -16.56
C ASP A 148 0.84 -18.54 -15.99
N LEU A 149 0.67 -18.85 -14.69
CA LEU A 149 -0.63 -18.89 -14.04
C LEU A 149 -1.15 -17.48 -13.67
N PHE A 150 -0.27 -16.51 -13.50
CA PHE A 150 -0.57 -15.17 -12.99
C PHE A 150 0.04 -14.10 -13.88
N SER A 151 -0.43 -12.86 -13.73
CA SER A 151 0.19 -11.72 -14.43
C SER A 151 1.59 -11.44 -13.90
N ASP A 152 2.50 -11.05 -14.80
CA ASP A 152 3.85 -10.62 -14.44
C ASP A 152 3.80 -9.29 -13.67
N GLN A 153 4.07 -9.35 -12.36
CA GLN A 153 4.04 -8.16 -11.52
C GLN A 153 5.22 -7.23 -11.79
N LYS A 154 6.36 -7.72 -12.27
CA LYS A 154 7.49 -6.86 -12.66
C LYS A 154 7.11 -5.99 -13.83
N GLU A 155 6.50 -6.56 -14.88
CA GLU A 155 6.02 -5.82 -16.04
C GLU A 155 4.91 -4.84 -15.66
N TYR A 156 3.99 -5.27 -14.78
CA TYR A 156 2.91 -4.44 -14.26
C TYR A 156 3.45 -3.18 -13.55
N LEU A 157 4.39 -3.34 -12.62
CA LEU A 157 5.00 -2.23 -11.88
C LEU A 157 5.82 -1.32 -12.81
N HIS A 158 6.56 -1.89 -13.75
CA HIS A 158 7.27 -1.11 -14.76
C HIS A 158 6.31 -0.28 -15.62
N THR A 159 5.15 -0.84 -15.99
CA THR A 159 4.12 -0.12 -16.74
C THR A 159 3.58 1.07 -15.95
N ILE A 160 3.35 0.91 -14.63
CA ILE A 160 2.93 2.02 -13.75
C ILE A 160 3.95 3.16 -13.82
N VAL A 161 5.22 2.87 -13.52
CA VAL A 161 6.27 3.90 -13.44
C VAL A 161 6.48 4.61 -14.78
N SER A 162 6.41 3.87 -15.88
CA SER A 162 6.57 4.43 -17.23
C SER A 162 5.36 5.24 -17.73
N SER A 163 4.23 5.16 -17.02
CA SER A 163 2.96 5.80 -17.42
C SER A 163 2.63 7.07 -16.63
N TYR A 164 3.47 7.52 -15.71
CA TYR A 164 3.20 8.76 -14.98
C TYR A 164 3.14 9.98 -15.92
N THR A 165 2.15 10.82 -15.70
CA THR A 165 1.92 12.08 -16.42
C THR A 165 2.16 13.32 -15.55
N ALA A 166 2.80 13.14 -14.40
CA ALA A 166 3.21 14.16 -13.45
C ALA A 166 4.59 13.81 -12.86
N ASP A 167 5.22 14.74 -12.16
CA ASP A 167 6.53 14.56 -11.50
C ASP A 167 6.39 13.69 -10.25
N VAL A 168 6.12 12.40 -10.45
CA VAL A 168 6.04 11.36 -9.44
C VAL A 168 7.37 10.60 -9.38
N ILE A 169 7.87 10.37 -8.19
CA ILE A 169 9.08 9.58 -7.98
C ILE A 169 8.66 8.11 -7.78
N GLY A 170 8.85 7.29 -8.81
CA GLY A 170 8.61 5.85 -8.71
C GLY A 170 9.69 5.18 -7.87
N VAL A 171 9.33 4.33 -6.93
CA VAL A 171 10.26 3.58 -6.06
C VAL A 171 10.34 2.14 -6.55
N ASP A 172 11.54 1.67 -6.88
CA ASP A 172 11.77 0.31 -7.37
C ASP A 172 11.80 -0.71 -6.21
N ALA A 173 10.65 -0.92 -5.60
CA ALA A 173 10.50 -1.91 -4.54
C ALA A 173 10.61 -3.35 -5.06
N TYR A 174 10.19 -3.61 -6.33
CA TYR A 174 10.22 -4.95 -6.90
C TYR A 174 11.64 -5.52 -6.93
N ASN A 175 12.57 -4.82 -7.60
CA ASN A 175 13.92 -5.35 -7.73
C ASN A 175 14.60 -5.48 -6.36
N LYS A 176 14.45 -4.49 -5.48
CA LYS A 176 15.04 -4.54 -4.13
C LYS A 176 14.53 -5.73 -3.30
N ILE A 177 13.23 -6.04 -3.34
CA ILE A 177 12.64 -7.20 -2.66
C ILE A 177 13.06 -8.50 -3.34
N ALA A 178 12.96 -8.58 -4.68
CA ALA A 178 13.20 -9.80 -5.43
C ALA A 178 14.66 -10.29 -5.37
N HIS A 179 15.65 -9.40 -5.17
CA HIS A 179 17.04 -9.80 -4.93
C HIS A 179 17.25 -10.56 -3.61
N HIS A 180 16.27 -10.48 -2.70
CA HIS A 180 16.26 -11.17 -1.42
C HIS A 180 15.23 -12.30 -1.34
N ARG A 181 14.70 -12.76 -2.49
CA ARG A 181 13.56 -13.69 -2.57
C ARG A 181 13.81 -15.09 -1.97
N ASN A 182 15.05 -15.43 -1.61
CA ASN A 182 15.38 -16.65 -0.86
C ASN A 182 15.33 -16.44 0.66
N GLU A 183 14.96 -15.24 1.13
CA GLU A 183 14.71 -14.96 2.54
C GLU A 183 13.21 -15.06 2.85
N TYR A 184 12.86 -15.04 4.13
CA TYR A 184 11.46 -15.07 4.57
C TYR A 184 10.82 -13.68 4.44
N LEU A 185 10.34 -13.35 3.23
CA LEU A 185 9.83 -12.02 2.89
C LEU A 185 8.30 -11.91 2.94
N TYR A 186 7.61 -13.03 2.77
CA TYR A 186 6.14 -13.13 2.81
C TYR A 186 5.72 -14.22 3.77
N PHE A 187 4.54 -14.06 4.37
CA PHE A 187 3.96 -15.11 5.20
C PHE A 187 3.45 -16.27 4.37
N ASN A 188 3.52 -17.48 4.93
CA ASN A 188 2.99 -18.68 4.29
C ASN A 188 1.45 -18.74 4.35
N SER A 189 0.85 -18.19 5.43
CA SER A 189 -0.57 -18.30 5.77
C SER A 189 -1.30 -16.97 5.82
N ASP A 190 -0.64 -15.88 5.41
CA ASP A 190 -1.20 -14.54 5.36
C ASP A 190 -0.89 -13.84 4.02
N HIS A 191 -1.72 -12.88 3.63
CA HIS A 191 -1.54 -12.13 2.38
C HIS A 191 -0.49 -11.01 2.46
N HIS A 192 0.05 -10.73 3.63
CA HIS A 192 1.05 -9.67 3.80
C HIS A 192 2.48 -10.19 3.62
N TRP A 193 3.36 -9.25 3.43
CA TRP A 193 4.79 -9.42 3.61
C TRP A 193 5.17 -9.46 5.10
N THR A 194 6.38 -9.94 5.38
CA THR A 194 6.98 -9.89 6.72
C THR A 194 7.58 -8.51 6.99
N GLY A 195 7.98 -8.25 8.23
CA GLY A 195 8.77 -7.07 8.58
C GLY A 195 10.08 -6.97 7.78
N ARG A 196 10.67 -8.11 7.37
CA ARG A 196 11.87 -8.15 6.53
C ARG A 196 11.58 -7.77 5.09
N GLY A 197 10.47 -8.25 4.52
CA GLY A 197 10.01 -7.82 3.19
C GLY A 197 9.77 -6.30 3.14
N ALA A 198 9.10 -5.77 4.17
CA ALA A 198 8.86 -4.33 4.32
C ALA A 198 10.16 -3.52 4.44
N TYR A 199 11.19 -4.07 5.11
CA TYR A 199 12.50 -3.43 5.20
C TYR A 199 13.15 -3.23 3.83
N TYR A 200 13.07 -4.20 2.92
CA TYR A 200 13.66 -4.03 1.59
C TYR A 200 12.92 -2.98 0.74
N ALA A 201 11.60 -2.85 0.88
CA ALA A 201 10.87 -1.73 0.27
C ALA A 201 11.27 -0.38 0.88
N TYR A 202 11.50 -0.32 2.20
CA TYR A 202 12.04 0.86 2.86
C TYR A 202 13.42 1.22 2.30
N ARG A 203 14.31 0.26 2.06
CA ARG A 203 15.61 0.48 1.42
C ARG A 203 15.46 1.08 0.01
N ALA A 204 14.53 0.54 -0.79
CA ALA A 204 14.23 1.11 -2.10
C ALA A 204 13.74 2.57 -2.01
N PHE A 205 12.93 2.89 -1.00
CA PHE A 205 12.48 4.26 -0.75
C PHE A 205 13.65 5.17 -0.35
N THR A 206 14.52 4.74 0.56
CA THR A 206 15.66 5.57 0.99
C THR A 206 16.64 5.85 -0.14
N ASP A 207 16.88 4.86 -1.04
CA ASP A 207 17.66 5.04 -2.26
C ASP A 207 17.02 6.10 -3.19
N ALA A 208 15.69 6.05 -3.38
CA ALA A 208 14.96 7.00 -4.22
C ALA A 208 14.91 8.42 -3.62
N ALA A 209 14.88 8.52 -2.29
CA ALA A 209 14.81 9.79 -1.55
C ALA A 209 16.19 10.39 -1.23
N ASP A 210 17.29 9.71 -1.59
CA ASP A 210 18.67 10.07 -1.25
C ASP A 210 18.85 10.30 0.27
N ILE A 211 18.41 9.31 1.06
CA ILE A 211 18.44 9.35 2.53
C ILE A 211 19.19 8.12 3.04
N GLU A 212 20.06 8.34 4.04
CA GLU A 212 20.77 7.27 4.72
C GLU A 212 19.78 6.35 5.45
N PRO A 213 19.73 5.04 5.14
CA PRO A 213 18.83 4.12 5.79
C PRO A 213 19.28 3.73 7.19
N VAL A 214 18.34 3.34 8.04
CA VAL A 214 18.64 2.60 9.26
C VAL A 214 18.96 1.15 8.87
N GLU A 215 20.17 0.71 9.17
CA GLU A 215 20.60 -0.66 8.84
C GLU A 215 19.91 -1.71 9.71
N LEU A 216 19.38 -2.79 9.08
CA LEU A 216 18.65 -3.83 9.79
C LEU A 216 19.47 -4.46 10.92
N GLY A 217 20.76 -4.68 10.69
CA GLY A 217 21.69 -5.21 11.70
C GLY A 217 21.94 -4.28 12.90
N SER A 218 21.55 -3.02 12.84
CA SER A 218 21.60 -2.07 13.95
C SER A 218 20.36 -2.10 14.82
N LEU A 219 19.29 -2.76 14.39
CA LEU A 219 18.04 -2.89 15.12
C LEU A 219 18.02 -4.14 15.99
N LYS A 220 17.27 -4.09 17.07
CA LYS A 220 16.83 -5.28 17.79
C LYS A 220 15.70 -5.94 17.02
N SER A 221 15.56 -7.26 17.14
CA SER A 221 14.39 -7.96 16.63
C SER A 221 13.80 -8.89 17.68
N GLU A 222 12.50 -9.06 17.63
CA GLU A 222 11.74 -10.04 18.41
C GLU A 222 10.74 -10.74 17.49
N LYS A 223 10.23 -11.90 17.94
CA LYS A 223 9.32 -12.75 17.18
C LYS A 223 8.08 -13.08 17.99
N ILE A 224 6.95 -13.10 17.30
CA ILE A 224 5.70 -13.66 17.79
C ILE A 224 5.48 -14.95 17.01
N GLU A 225 5.61 -16.09 17.68
CA GLU A 225 5.48 -17.41 17.08
C GLU A 225 4.00 -17.84 16.99
N GLY A 226 3.72 -18.87 16.18
CA GLY A 226 2.40 -19.49 16.10
C GLY A 226 1.38 -18.65 15.33
N TYR A 227 1.82 -17.90 14.31
CA TYR A 227 0.95 -17.07 13.49
C TYR A 227 0.30 -17.89 12.37
N TYR A 228 -1.01 -17.78 12.27
CA TYR A 228 -1.83 -18.22 11.15
C TYR A 228 -2.72 -17.07 10.71
N GLY A 229 -2.50 -16.57 9.50
CA GLY A 229 -3.12 -15.34 9.01
C GLY A 229 -4.38 -15.57 8.16
N SER A 230 -4.73 -14.53 7.41
CA SER A 230 -5.97 -14.43 6.65
C SER A 230 -6.14 -15.49 5.56
N MET A 231 -5.01 -16.01 5.01
CA MET A 231 -5.06 -17.01 3.95
C MET A 231 -5.63 -18.36 4.42
N CYS A 232 -5.54 -18.69 5.72
CA CYS A 232 -6.24 -19.85 6.27
C CYS A 232 -7.76 -19.73 6.06
N THR A 233 -8.32 -18.54 6.31
CA THR A 233 -9.75 -18.28 6.11
C THR A 233 -10.11 -18.20 4.63
N PHE A 234 -9.33 -17.50 3.81
CA PHE A 234 -9.60 -17.31 2.39
C PHE A 234 -9.53 -18.61 1.61
N SER A 235 -8.52 -19.43 1.85
CA SER A 235 -8.39 -20.74 1.21
C SER A 235 -9.26 -21.83 1.84
N GLY A 236 -9.74 -21.64 3.08
CA GLY A 236 -10.42 -22.68 3.83
C GLY A 236 -9.52 -23.83 4.28
N ARG A 237 -8.18 -23.58 4.36
CA ARG A 237 -7.16 -24.58 4.75
C ARG A 237 -6.75 -24.38 6.20
N ASP A 238 -6.53 -25.49 6.89
CA ASP A 238 -6.03 -25.56 8.28
C ASP A 238 -4.63 -26.21 8.36
N ASP A 239 -4.06 -26.58 7.22
CA ASP A 239 -2.77 -27.24 7.09
C ASP A 239 -1.70 -26.36 6.41
N LEU A 240 -1.91 -25.04 6.33
CA LEU A 240 -0.89 -24.12 5.87
C LEU A 240 0.28 -24.12 6.84
N LYS A 241 1.47 -23.78 6.33
CA LYS A 241 2.65 -23.62 7.17
C LYS A 241 2.43 -22.55 8.22
N GLU A 242 2.80 -22.87 9.46
CA GLU A 242 2.87 -21.90 10.56
C GLU A 242 3.90 -20.82 10.26
N ASP A 243 3.54 -19.60 10.61
CA ASP A 243 4.36 -18.41 10.46
C ASP A 243 4.84 -17.90 11.83
N TYR A 244 5.76 -16.96 11.78
CA TYR A 244 6.10 -16.07 12.89
C TYR A 244 6.13 -14.62 12.39
N VAL A 245 5.77 -13.68 13.24
CA VAL A 245 5.88 -12.24 12.92
C VAL A 245 7.12 -11.69 13.58
N GLU A 246 8.14 -11.35 12.78
CA GLU A 246 9.37 -10.71 13.24
C GLU A 246 9.24 -9.19 13.07
N TYR A 247 9.48 -8.45 14.17
CA TYR A 247 9.46 -7.00 14.15
C TYR A 247 10.77 -6.44 14.68
N TYR A 248 11.12 -5.23 14.23
CA TYR A 248 12.42 -4.61 14.44
C TYR A 248 12.25 -3.25 15.10
N TYR A 249 13.16 -2.89 16.01
CA TYR A 249 13.14 -1.60 16.68
C TYR A 249 14.54 -1.12 17.11
N PRO A 250 14.82 0.20 17.11
CA PRO A 250 16.10 0.76 17.51
C PRO A 250 16.28 0.72 19.03
N TYR A 251 17.52 0.84 19.50
CA TYR A 251 17.84 0.86 20.92
C TYR A 251 17.21 2.04 21.69
N ASN A 252 16.89 3.11 20.98
CA ASN A 252 16.24 4.32 21.51
C ASN A 252 14.73 4.37 21.19
N TYR A 253 14.10 3.23 20.94
CA TYR A 253 12.68 3.11 20.60
C TYR A 253 11.76 3.82 21.60
N ASP A 254 12.04 3.72 22.90
CA ASP A 254 11.24 4.32 23.96
C ASP A 254 11.19 5.86 23.91
N ASN A 255 12.04 6.50 23.10
CA ASN A 255 12.01 7.95 22.88
C ASN A 255 11.05 8.36 21.74
N ILE A 256 10.47 7.41 21.01
CA ILE A 256 9.52 7.69 19.94
C ILE A 256 8.14 7.82 20.55
N GLU A 257 7.57 9.02 20.47
CA GLU A 257 6.19 9.29 20.89
C GLU A 257 5.25 9.01 19.73
N CYS A 258 4.11 8.36 19.98
CA CYS A 258 3.12 8.07 18.98
C CYS A 258 1.72 8.43 19.48
N GLN A 259 0.92 9.04 18.59
CA GLN A 259 -0.47 9.37 18.83
C GLN A 259 -1.34 8.82 17.71
N CYS A 260 -2.55 8.36 18.05
CA CYS A 260 -3.56 7.93 17.10
C CYS A 260 -4.74 8.91 17.13
N TYR A 261 -5.29 9.20 15.95
CA TYR A 261 -6.38 10.16 15.74
C TYR A 261 -7.53 9.47 15.01
N ASP A 262 -8.72 10.05 15.12
CA ASP A 262 -9.88 9.60 14.35
C ASP A 262 -9.78 9.97 12.86
N GLU A 263 -10.80 9.59 12.09
CA GLU A 263 -10.89 9.81 10.65
C GLU A 263 -10.91 11.30 10.24
N THR A 264 -11.18 12.21 11.17
CA THR A 264 -11.20 13.67 10.97
C THR A 264 -9.91 14.36 11.41
N ALA A 265 -8.85 13.61 11.72
CA ALA A 265 -7.61 14.09 12.31
C ALA A 265 -7.80 14.79 13.68
N SER A 266 -8.80 14.38 14.44
CA SER A 266 -9.16 14.93 15.76
C SER A 266 -8.99 13.87 16.86
N ASN A 267 -9.23 14.25 18.09
CA ASN A 267 -9.27 13.34 19.23
C ASN A 267 -7.99 12.49 19.44
N GLY A 268 -6.83 13.13 19.29
CA GLY A 268 -5.53 12.47 19.46
C GLY A 268 -5.39 11.81 20.85
N GLN A 269 -4.91 10.57 20.87
CA GLN A 269 -4.64 9.78 22.07
C GLN A 269 -3.24 9.18 21.97
N ASP A 270 -2.56 9.06 23.10
CA ASP A 270 -1.27 8.35 23.15
C ASP A 270 -1.44 6.92 22.66
N TYR A 271 -0.53 6.49 21.82
CA TYR A 271 -0.60 5.21 21.16
C TYR A 271 0.78 4.57 21.05
N MET A 272 0.86 3.34 20.60
CA MET A 272 2.13 2.64 20.39
C MET A 272 2.36 2.41 18.90
N LEU A 273 3.60 2.59 18.48
CA LEU A 273 4.02 2.25 17.11
C LEU A 273 4.12 0.72 16.92
N LEU A 274 4.57 0.00 17.96
CA LEU A 274 4.64 -1.46 17.96
C LEU A 274 3.80 -2.03 19.12
N HIS A 275 2.81 -2.84 18.80
CA HIS A 275 1.92 -3.51 19.74
C HIS A 275 2.45 -4.89 20.10
N THR A 276 3.49 -4.94 20.92
CA THR A 276 4.26 -6.16 21.25
C THR A 276 3.46 -7.24 21.99
N TYR A 277 2.21 -6.94 22.38
CA TYR A 277 1.26 -7.88 22.98
C TYR A 277 0.32 -8.52 21.93
N ALA A 278 0.48 -8.23 20.65
CA ALA A 278 -0.27 -8.91 19.59
C ALA A 278 0.07 -10.41 19.60
N GLU A 279 -0.92 -11.27 19.38
CA GLU A 279 -0.74 -12.71 19.45
C GLU A 279 -1.74 -13.46 18.55
N GLY A 280 -1.48 -14.74 18.32
CA GLY A 280 -2.35 -15.64 17.56
C GLY A 280 -2.60 -15.11 16.14
N SER A 281 -3.85 -15.20 15.66
CA SER A 281 -4.23 -14.72 14.31
C SER A 281 -4.15 -13.19 14.15
N ASN A 282 -3.93 -12.44 15.22
CA ASN A 282 -3.75 -10.98 15.17
C ASN A 282 -2.28 -10.55 15.30
N ALA A 283 -1.31 -11.48 15.17
CA ALA A 283 0.11 -11.17 15.39
C ALA A 283 0.64 -10.09 14.43
N TYR A 284 0.13 -9.98 13.18
CA TYR A 284 0.46 -8.87 12.27
C TYR A 284 0.08 -7.49 12.84
N GLY A 285 -0.90 -7.44 13.75
CA GLY A 285 -1.25 -6.23 14.49
C GLY A 285 -0.14 -5.67 15.39
N VAL A 286 1.02 -6.36 15.50
CA VAL A 286 2.22 -5.79 16.14
C VAL A 286 2.61 -4.47 15.46
N PHE A 287 2.39 -4.36 14.14
CA PHE A 287 2.63 -3.15 13.39
C PHE A 287 1.41 -2.21 13.51
N LEU A 288 1.60 -1.06 14.14
CA LEU A 288 0.63 0.04 14.28
C LEU A 288 -0.69 -0.32 15.01
N GLY A 289 -0.82 -1.52 15.59
CA GLY A 289 -2.10 -2.01 16.12
C GLY A 289 -3.14 -2.29 15.03
N GLY A 290 -2.70 -2.43 13.76
CA GLY A 290 -3.56 -2.58 12.58
C GLY A 290 -3.82 -1.27 11.84
N ASP A 291 -4.95 -1.20 11.13
CA ASP A 291 -5.31 -0.05 10.29
C ASP A 291 -5.95 1.07 11.13
N GLN A 292 -5.20 2.13 11.33
CA GLN A 292 -5.67 3.33 12.03
C GLN A 292 -5.87 4.46 11.02
N PRO A 293 -6.92 5.31 11.16
CA PRO A 293 -7.17 6.41 10.22
C PRO A 293 -6.01 7.38 10.08
N LEU A 294 -5.40 7.74 11.22
CA LEU A 294 -4.23 8.60 11.28
C LEU A 294 -3.41 8.28 12.54
N MET A 295 -2.12 8.08 12.32
CA MET A 295 -1.14 8.02 13.41
C MET A 295 -0.02 9.02 13.16
N VAL A 296 0.49 9.65 14.21
CA VAL A 296 1.64 10.55 14.14
C VAL A 296 2.71 10.06 15.10
N ALA A 297 3.88 9.75 14.56
CA ALA A 297 5.06 9.38 15.35
C ALA A 297 6.08 10.50 15.34
N LYS A 298 6.64 10.83 16.51
CA LYS A 298 7.72 11.83 16.69
C LYS A 298 8.96 11.15 17.23
N ASN A 299 10.05 11.27 16.47
CA ASN A 299 11.34 10.69 16.80
C ASN A 299 12.37 11.83 17.02
N PRO A 300 12.79 12.10 18.27
CA PRO A 300 13.76 13.16 18.56
C PRO A 300 15.15 12.88 17.98
N ASN A 301 15.41 11.64 17.55
CA ASN A 301 16.69 11.22 16.95
C ASN A 301 16.60 11.08 15.41
N GLY A 302 15.50 11.52 14.80
CA GLY A 302 15.31 11.46 13.36
C GLY A 302 16.12 12.52 12.61
N ASN A 303 15.95 12.53 11.29
CA ASN A 303 16.75 13.35 10.34
C ASN A 303 16.33 14.84 10.26
N GLY A 304 15.46 15.32 11.11
CA GLY A 304 14.94 16.70 11.13
C GLY A 304 13.83 16.97 10.10
N LYS A 305 13.41 15.97 9.32
CA LYS A 305 12.36 16.11 8.30
C LYS A 305 11.04 15.49 8.77
N LYS A 306 9.95 15.95 8.14
CA LYS A 306 8.60 15.40 8.29
C LYS A 306 8.19 14.69 7.00
N ILE A 307 7.32 13.66 7.12
CA ILE A 307 6.81 12.91 5.98
C ILE A 307 5.39 12.41 6.27
N ALA A 308 4.56 12.30 5.25
CA ALA A 308 3.29 11.58 5.32
C ALA A 308 3.35 10.27 4.50
N ILE A 309 2.66 9.25 4.97
CA ILE A 309 2.50 7.95 4.32
C ILE A 309 1.02 7.73 4.10
N LEU A 310 0.57 7.74 2.84
CA LEU A 310 -0.75 7.26 2.44
C LEU A 310 -0.65 5.75 2.22
N LYS A 311 -1.35 4.97 3.03
CA LYS A 311 -1.18 3.52 3.06
C LYS A 311 -2.50 2.76 3.11
N GLU A 312 -2.43 1.50 2.71
CA GLU A 312 -3.29 0.42 3.15
C GLU A 312 -2.50 -0.51 4.10
N SER A 313 -2.99 -1.71 4.40
CA SER A 313 -2.42 -2.57 5.44
C SER A 313 -0.97 -3.03 5.21
N TYR A 314 -0.49 -3.07 3.97
CA TYR A 314 0.94 -3.34 3.71
C TYR A 314 1.84 -2.25 4.30
N GLY A 315 1.39 -1.00 4.29
CA GLY A 315 2.11 0.10 4.93
C GLY A 315 2.31 -0.04 6.44
N ASN A 316 1.56 -0.94 7.11
CA ASN A 316 1.71 -1.15 8.56
C ASN A 316 3.12 -1.65 8.93
N ALA A 317 3.65 -2.65 8.24
CA ALA A 317 4.99 -3.19 8.49
C ALA A 317 6.12 -2.28 7.95
N PHE A 318 5.83 -1.43 6.96
CA PHE A 318 6.76 -0.49 6.36
C PHE A 318 6.97 0.77 7.21
N SER A 319 5.90 1.31 7.78
CA SER A 319 5.89 2.60 8.49
C SER A 319 6.85 2.70 9.67
N PRO A 320 7.08 1.67 10.49
CA PRO A 320 8.04 1.74 11.58
C PRO A 320 9.45 2.16 11.12
N PHE A 321 9.94 1.65 9.99
CA PHE A 321 11.27 2.02 9.47
C PHE A 321 11.35 3.49 9.07
N ILE A 322 10.27 4.05 8.53
CA ILE A 322 10.17 5.49 8.25
C ILE A 322 10.20 6.29 9.55
N CYS A 323 9.47 5.85 10.59
CA CYS A 323 9.47 6.50 11.90
C CYS A 323 10.84 6.46 12.59
N TYR A 324 11.68 5.46 12.29
CA TYR A 324 13.06 5.41 12.82
C TYR A 324 14.00 6.40 12.11
N THR A 325 13.66 6.80 10.90
CA THR A 325 14.46 7.65 10.03
C THR A 325 14.06 9.13 10.13
N TYR A 326 12.76 9.41 10.08
CA TYR A 326 12.23 10.78 10.09
C TYR A 326 11.97 11.29 11.51
N SER A 327 12.03 12.62 11.68
CA SER A 327 11.72 13.24 12.98
C SER A 327 10.22 13.29 13.26
N GLU A 328 9.39 13.32 12.22
CA GLU A 328 7.93 13.26 12.35
C GLU A 328 7.35 12.52 11.15
N THR A 329 6.53 11.49 11.41
CA THR A 329 5.90 10.65 10.40
C THR A 329 4.40 10.60 10.64
N HIS A 330 3.62 10.97 9.62
CA HIS A 330 2.17 10.93 9.62
C HIS A 330 1.70 9.74 8.78
N MET A 331 1.16 8.71 9.41
CA MET A 331 0.68 7.49 8.77
C MET A 331 -0.83 7.59 8.59
N ILE A 332 -1.29 7.68 7.36
CA ILE A 332 -2.68 8.00 6.98
C ILE A 332 -3.25 6.81 6.21
N ASP A 333 -4.27 6.17 6.76
CA ASP A 333 -5.04 5.19 6.00
C ASP A 333 -6.05 5.91 5.12
N PHE A 334 -5.73 6.03 3.82
CA PHE A 334 -6.55 6.79 2.86
C PHE A 334 -7.94 6.20 2.64
N ARG A 335 -8.18 4.94 3.07
CA ARG A 335 -9.48 4.27 3.01
C ARG A 335 -10.48 4.84 4.02
N SER A 336 -9.99 5.20 5.21
CA SER A 336 -10.79 5.66 6.34
C SER A 336 -10.66 7.15 6.65
N ALA A 337 -9.52 7.79 6.32
CA ALA A 337 -9.33 9.22 6.54
C ALA A 337 -10.37 10.06 5.77
N SER A 338 -10.94 11.08 6.43
CA SER A 338 -12.03 11.92 5.91
C SER A 338 -11.72 13.42 5.92
N PHE A 339 -10.46 13.81 6.15
CA PHE A 339 -9.98 15.19 6.06
C PHE A 339 -9.38 15.48 4.68
N ASN A 340 -9.24 16.78 4.33
CA ASN A 340 -8.56 17.19 3.12
C ASN A 340 -7.04 17.05 3.28
N LEU A 341 -6.42 16.22 2.45
CA LEU A 341 -4.98 15.94 2.56
C LEU A 341 -4.12 17.18 2.30
N GLN A 342 -4.46 18.02 1.31
CA GLN A 342 -3.68 19.23 0.99
C GLN A 342 -3.64 20.19 2.18
N GLU A 343 -4.80 20.47 2.80
CA GLU A 343 -4.90 21.32 3.98
C GLU A 343 -4.11 20.72 5.15
N TYR A 344 -4.23 19.42 5.37
CA TYR A 344 -3.51 18.70 6.42
C TYR A 344 -1.98 18.81 6.24
N LEU A 345 -1.47 18.60 5.03
CA LEU A 345 -0.04 18.71 4.73
C LEU A 345 0.48 20.14 4.92
N ASP A 346 -0.31 21.15 4.55
CA ASP A 346 0.04 22.55 4.72
C ASP A 346 0.10 22.95 6.19
N GLU A 347 -0.88 22.57 7.00
CA GLU A 347 -0.94 22.83 8.43
C GLU A 347 0.20 22.17 9.21
N ASN A 348 0.64 20.99 8.78
CA ASN A 348 1.72 20.24 9.42
C ASN A 348 3.10 20.50 8.79
N GLU A 349 3.19 21.38 7.77
CA GLU A 349 4.44 21.74 7.07
C GLU A 349 5.15 20.53 6.44
N ILE A 350 4.36 19.56 5.93
CA ILE A 350 4.87 18.34 5.28
C ILE A 350 5.13 18.62 3.80
N THR A 351 6.28 18.15 3.30
CA THR A 351 6.68 18.32 1.89
C THR A 351 6.98 17.01 1.17
N ASP A 352 7.04 15.92 1.89
CA ASP A 352 7.29 14.59 1.34
C ASP A 352 6.10 13.66 1.64
N VAL A 353 5.59 12.99 0.61
CA VAL A 353 4.46 12.05 0.72
C VAL A 353 4.85 10.74 0.07
N ILE A 354 4.71 9.64 0.79
CA ILE A 354 4.77 8.28 0.25
C ILE A 354 3.34 7.82 0.00
N ILE A 355 3.08 7.26 -1.18
CA ILE A 355 1.86 6.49 -1.45
C ILE A 355 2.30 5.05 -1.61
N ILE A 356 1.88 4.19 -0.68
CA ILE A 356 2.24 2.77 -0.68
C ILE A 356 1.01 1.88 -0.82
N ASN A 357 1.04 1.02 -1.83
CA ASN A 357 0.03 0.01 -2.11
C ASN A 357 0.69 -1.30 -2.54
N ASN A 358 0.08 -2.44 -2.23
CA ASN A 358 0.46 -3.67 -2.90
C ASN A 358 -0.11 -3.73 -4.34
N SER A 359 0.36 -4.67 -5.16
CA SER A 359 -0.07 -4.82 -6.56
C SER A 359 -1.59 -5.05 -6.70
N MET A 360 -2.22 -5.77 -5.76
CA MET A 360 -3.67 -6.02 -5.76
C MET A 360 -4.44 -4.72 -5.52
N ALA A 361 -4.04 -3.94 -4.50
CA ALA A 361 -4.66 -2.67 -4.16
C ALA A 361 -4.52 -1.67 -5.32
N SER A 362 -3.36 -1.64 -5.99
CA SER A 362 -3.12 -0.76 -7.15
C SER A 362 -3.97 -1.11 -8.39
N ALA A 363 -4.48 -2.35 -8.46
CA ALA A 363 -5.38 -2.81 -9.54
C ALA A 363 -6.88 -2.77 -9.14
N THR A 364 -7.22 -2.24 -7.96
CA THR A 364 -8.58 -2.25 -7.40
C THR A 364 -9.22 -0.86 -7.55
N PRO A 365 -10.30 -0.70 -8.35
CA PRO A 365 -10.91 0.61 -8.63
C PRO A 365 -11.32 1.39 -7.38
N GLU A 366 -11.86 0.71 -6.35
CA GLU A 366 -12.25 1.35 -5.09
C GLU A 366 -11.07 2.04 -4.39
N ARG A 367 -9.85 1.47 -4.50
CA ARG A 367 -8.64 2.07 -3.94
C ARG A 367 -8.23 3.33 -4.69
N LEU A 368 -8.41 3.33 -6.02
CA LEU A 368 -8.15 4.48 -6.87
C LEU A 368 -9.10 5.64 -6.54
N ASP A 369 -10.38 5.34 -6.32
CA ASP A 369 -11.38 6.34 -5.95
C ASP A 369 -11.11 6.92 -4.54
N GLU A 370 -10.67 6.09 -3.58
CA GLU A 370 -10.28 6.55 -2.24
C GLU A 370 -9.06 7.48 -2.28
N LEU A 371 -8.05 7.18 -3.11
CA LEU A 371 -6.90 8.06 -3.33
C LEU A 371 -7.29 9.40 -3.98
N LYS A 372 -8.22 9.40 -4.93
CA LYS A 372 -8.74 10.65 -5.51
C LYS A 372 -9.53 11.46 -4.47
N ARG A 373 -10.38 10.78 -3.69
CA ARG A 373 -11.23 11.41 -2.67
C ARG A 373 -10.43 12.19 -1.63
N ILE A 374 -9.32 11.65 -1.13
CA ILE A 374 -8.55 12.30 -0.05
C ILE A 374 -7.88 13.62 -0.48
N VAL A 375 -7.73 13.85 -1.77
CA VAL A 375 -7.22 15.12 -2.35
C VAL A 375 -8.33 15.98 -2.96
N GLY A 376 -9.60 15.68 -2.71
CA GLY A 376 -10.75 16.46 -3.18
C GLY A 376 -11.17 16.14 -4.62
N GLY A 377 -10.92 14.92 -5.09
CA GLY A 377 -11.32 14.40 -6.41
C GLY A 377 -12.69 13.73 -6.41
#